data_34ae246f7c3dae43f736b4966c7071d7
#
_entry.id   34ae246f7c3dae43f736b4966c7071d7
#
_cell.length_a   1.000
_cell.length_b   1.000
_cell.length_c   1.000
_cell.angle_alpha   90.00
_cell.angle_beta   90.00
_cell.angle_gamma   90.00
#
_symmetry.space_group_name_H-M   'P 1'
#
loop_
_entity.id
_entity.type
_entity.pdbx_description
1 polymer ?
#
loop_
_entity_poly.entity_id
_entity_poly.type
_entity_poly.pdbx_seq_one_letter_code
_entity_poly.pdbx_strand_id
1 'polypeptide(L)'
;DVLRHRVEEIGSYDIKFRKPTEEEIESVSKIVGADIDMDELKNNFHKNKRIIGITSGKGGVGKSTITSLLGIAFDELGKKVGIMDSDIWGYSVPKILGAKFPPIPFNERIFPSRINNLNVISMDYFVKQDEAVIWRGPMLHKAIEQFLFEVLWHDNYILLIDMPPG
;
A
#
# COMPACT_ATOMS: atom_id res chain seq x y z
N ASP A 1 -5.36 18.99 1.59
CA ASP A 1 -5.62 19.56 0.25
C ASP A 1 -6.39 18.62 -0.68
N VAL A 2 -6.22 17.33 -0.59
CA VAL A 2 -6.90 16.31 -1.42
C VAL A 2 -8.41 16.27 -1.17
N LEU A 3 -8.84 16.35 0.08
CA LEU A 3 -10.26 16.40 0.44
C LEU A 3 -10.90 17.72 0.00
N ARG A 4 -10.17 18.83 0.08
CA ARG A 4 -10.63 20.13 -0.44
C ARG A 4 -10.95 20.07 -1.93
N HIS A 5 -10.07 19.50 -2.74
CA HIS A 5 -10.26 19.43 -4.20
C HIS A 5 -11.47 18.59 -4.61
N ARG A 6 -11.76 17.49 -3.91
CA ARG A 6 -12.96 16.67 -4.17
C ARG A 6 -14.27 17.34 -3.70
N VAL A 7 -14.20 18.22 -2.73
CA VAL A 7 -15.38 18.90 -2.18
C VAL A 7 -15.74 20.14 -2.99
N GLU A 8 -14.73 20.81 -3.60
CA GLU A 8 -14.96 21.94 -4.51
C GLU A 8 -15.77 21.53 -5.76
N GLU A 9 -15.74 20.25 -6.16
CA GLU A 9 -16.57 19.72 -7.25
C GLU A 9 -18.05 19.56 -6.87
N ILE A 10 -18.40 19.61 -5.57
CA ILE A 10 -19.77 19.35 -5.08
C ILE A 10 -20.48 20.64 -4.69
N GLY A 11 -19.78 21.77 -4.54
CA GLY A 11 -20.34 23.08 -4.17
C GLY A 11 -19.47 23.83 -3.15
N SER A 12 -19.90 25.03 -2.74
CA SER A 12 -19.18 25.83 -1.75
C SER A 12 -19.52 25.35 -0.33
N TYR A 13 -18.56 24.70 0.32
CA TYR A 13 -18.69 24.26 1.71
C TYR A 13 -17.63 24.91 2.58
N ASP A 14 -17.99 25.29 3.81
CA ASP A 14 -17.03 25.68 4.84
C ASP A 14 -16.57 24.43 5.60
N ILE A 15 -15.45 23.84 5.18
CA ILE A 15 -14.91 22.65 5.80
C ILE A 15 -13.93 23.04 6.89
N LYS A 16 -14.29 22.73 8.13
CA LYS A 16 -13.40 22.89 9.29
C LYS A 16 -12.75 21.55 9.62
N PHE A 17 -11.44 21.51 9.53
CA PHE A 17 -10.67 20.35 9.96
C PHE A 17 -10.30 20.51 11.44
N ARG A 18 -10.54 19.47 12.23
CA ARG A 18 -10.04 19.33 13.60
C ARG A 18 -9.32 18.01 13.76
N LYS A 19 -8.52 17.91 14.79
CA LYS A 19 -7.98 16.61 15.18
C LYS A 19 -9.12 15.69 15.64
N PRO A 20 -9.13 14.41 15.27
CA PRO A 20 -10.11 13.47 15.76
C PRO A 20 -9.96 13.29 17.28
N THR A 21 -11.02 12.96 17.97
CA THR A 21 -11.01 12.58 19.38
C THR A 21 -10.49 11.14 19.52
N GLU A 22 -10.08 10.76 20.73
CA GLU A 22 -9.63 9.37 21.01
C GLU A 22 -10.75 8.35 20.72
N GLU A 23 -12.00 8.65 21.05
CA GLU A 23 -13.14 7.79 20.74
C GLU A 23 -13.36 7.61 19.24
N GLU A 24 -13.18 8.67 18.45
CA GLU A 24 -13.29 8.61 16.99
C GLU A 24 -12.15 7.77 16.41
N ILE A 25 -10.94 7.92 16.94
CA ILE A 25 -9.78 7.10 16.53
C ILE A 25 -10.04 5.63 16.86
N GLU A 26 -10.52 5.33 18.06
CA GLU A 26 -10.83 3.96 18.48
C GLU A 26 -11.94 3.35 17.62
N SER A 27 -13.00 4.10 17.33
CA SER A 27 -14.10 3.65 16.47
C SER A 27 -13.60 3.33 15.05
N VAL A 28 -12.80 4.20 14.47
CA VAL A 28 -12.21 3.97 13.15
C VAL A 28 -11.25 2.78 13.18
N SER A 29 -10.41 2.66 14.21
CA SER A 29 -9.48 1.54 14.39
C SER A 29 -10.20 0.19 14.37
N LYS A 30 -11.33 0.08 15.07
CA LYS A 30 -12.17 -1.13 15.07
C LYS A 30 -12.77 -1.44 13.70
N ILE A 31 -13.27 -0.42 13.00
CA ILE A 31 -13.88 -0.59 11.67
C ILE A 31 -12.85 -1.06 10.64
N VAL A 32 -11.63 -0.54 10.70
CA VAL A 32 -10.56 -0.87 9.73
C VAL A 32 -9.66 -2.00 10.17
N GLY A 33 -9.89 -2.59 11.36
CA GLY A 33 -9.05 -3.66 11.91
C GLY A 33 -7.65 -3.18 12.29
N ALA A 34 -7.50 -1.90 12.64
CA ALA A 34 -6.22 -1.34 13.07
C ALA A 34 -5.90 -1.60 14.55
N ASP A 35 -6.83 -2.16 15.29
CA ASP A 35 -6.74 -2.57 16.69
C ASP A 35 -6.28 -4.03 16.88
N ILE A 36 -6.10 -4.77 15.78
CA ILE A 36 -5.64 -6.15 15.82
C ILE A 36 -4.17 -6.19 16.29
N ASP A 37 -3.90 -7.05 17.26
CA ASP A 37 -2.55 -7.29 17.76
C ASP A 37 -1.60 -7.75 16.65
N MET A 38 -0.36 -7.24 16.65
CA MET A 38 0.63 -7.52 15.60
C MET A 38 1.04 -9.00 15.57
N ASP A 39 1.12 -9.66 16.70
CA ASP A 39 1.49 -11.08 16.75
C ASP A 39 0.34 -11.96 16.23
N GLU A 40 -0.89 -11.61 16.55
CA GLU A 40 -2.08 -12.26 15.98
C GLU A 40 -2.13 -12.06 14.47
N LEU A 41 -1.84 -10.86 13.98
CA LEU A 41 -1.82 -10.53 12.56
C LEU A 41 -0.74 -11.31 11.82
N LYS A 42 0.48 -11.39 12.36
CA LYS A 42 1.58 -12.19 11.80
C LYS A 42 1.23 -13.67 11.73
N ASN A 43 0.64 -14.22 12.77
CA ASN A 43 0.25 -15.62 12.84
C ASN A 43 -0.88 -16.00 11.87
N ASN A 44 -1.78 -15.05 11.58
CA ASN A 44 -2.94 -15.26 10.74
C ASN A 44 -2.77 -14.73 9.30
N PHE A 45 -1.69 -14.02 9.00
CA PHE A 45 -1.47 -13.34 7.71
C PHE A 45 -1.67 -14.25 6.50
N HIS A 46 -1.19 -15.49 6.57
CA HIS A 46 -1.23 -16.42 5.44
C HIS A 46 -2.57 -17.15 5.29
N LYS A 47 -3.42 -17.16 6.31
CA LYS A 47 -4.63 -18.02 6.31
C LYS A 47 -5.64 -17.63 5.21
N ASN A 48 -5.72 -16.34 4.88
CA ASN A 48 -6.74 -15.81 4.00
C ASN A 48 -6.17 -15.05 2.79
N LYS A 49 -4.84 -15.10 2.57
CA LYS A 49 -4.17 -14.36 1.48
C LYS A 49 -3.44 -15.29 0.54
N ARG A 50 -3.58 -15.03 -0.75
CA ARG A 50 -2.74 -15.64 -1.80
C ARG A 50 -1.63 -14.67 -2.16
N ILE A 51 -0.41 -15.00 -1.81
CA ILE A 51 0.76 -14.17 -2.08
C ILE A 51 1.41 -14.69 -3.36
N ILE A 52 1.62 -13.80 -4.31
CA ILE A 52 2.24 -14.10 -5.60
C ILE A 52 3.41 -13.14 -5.80
N GLY A 53 4.63 -13.67 -5.73
CA GLY A 53 5.84 -12.90 -6.04
C GLY A 53 6.10 -12.88 -7.54
N ILE A 54 6.34 -11.69 -8.10
CA ILE A 54 6.76 -11.50 -9.48
C ILE A 54 8.24 -11.11 -9.47
N THR A 55 9.06 -11.93 -10.08
CA THR A 55 10.50 -11.73 -10.13
C THR A 55 11.04 -11.80 -11.55
N SER A 56 12.23 -11.28 -11.78
CA SER A 56 12.92 -11.35 -13.07
C SER A 56 14.43 -11.42 -12.85
N GLY A 57 15.15 -12.13 -13.68
CA GLY A 57 16.60 -12.22 -13.64
C GLY A 57 17.33 -10.97 -14.15
N LYS A 58 16.61 -9.97 -14.67
CA LYS A 58 17.17 -8.70 -15.18
C LYS A 58 16.24 -7.54 -14.89
N GLY A 59 16.80 -6.35 -14.67
CA GLY A 59 16.05 -5.10 -14.65
C GLY A 59 15.51 -4.73 -16.05
N GLY A 60 14.43 -3.95 -16.08
CA GLY A 60 13.88 -3.37 -17.33
C GLY A 60 13.15 -4.33 -18.27
N VAL A 61 12.83 -5.57 -17.85
CA VAL A 61 12.15 -6.57 -18.69
C VAL A 61 10.63 -6.51 -18.62
N GLY A 62 10.07 -5.55 -17.90
CA GLY A 62 8.62 -5.36 -17.77
C GLY A 62 7.98 -6.04 -16.56
N LYS A 63 8.77 -6.43 -15.55
CA LYS A 63 8.28 -7.05 -14.30
C LYS A 63 7.14 -6.25 -13.66
N SER A 64 7.35 -4.98 -13.34
CA SER A 64 6.36 -4.10 -12.72
C SER A 64 5.14 -3.83 -13.62
N THR A 65 5.33 -3.85 -14.95
CA THR A 65 4.23 -3.78 -15.91
C THR A 65 3.36 -5.03 -15.80
N ILE A 66 3.95 -6.22 -15.78
CA ILE A 66 3.21 -7.47 -15.60
C ILE A 66 2.51 -7.50 -14.25
N THR A 67 3.18 -7.09 -13.17
CA THR A 67 2.58 -6.98 -11.84
C THR A 67 1.33 -6.09 -11.85
N SER A 68 1.44 -4.92 -12.47
CA SER A 68 0.34 -3.96 -12.60
C SER A 68 -0.82 -4.51 -13.42
N LEU A 69 -0.53 -5.13 -14.57
CA LEU A 69 -1.56 -5.74 -15.44
C LEU A 69 -2.27 -6.92 -14.76
N LEU A 70 -1.55 -7.75 -14.03
CA LEU A 70 -2.15 -8.83 -13.23
C LEU A 70 -3.07 -8.26 -12.15
N GLY A 71 -2.65 -7.18 -11.49
CA GLY A 71 -3.49 -6.48 -10.52
C GLY A 71 -4.81 -6.01 -11.11
N ILE A 72 -4.75 -5.34 -12.27
CA ILE A 72 -5.93 -4.87 -12.99
C ILE A 72 -6.81 -6.07 -13.42
N ALA A 73 -6.23 -7.11 -14.00
CA ALA A 73 -6.97 -8.27 -14.44
C ALA A 73 -7.71 -9.00 -13.30
N PHE A 74 -7.07 -9.14 -12.15
CA PHE A 74 -7.72 -9.71 -10.97
C PHE A 74 -8.81 -8.80 -10.40
N ASP A 75 -8.63 -7.49 -10.44
CA ASP A 75 -9.66 -6.53 -10.03
C ASP A 75 -10.88 -6.61 -10.95
N GLU A 76 -10.70 -6.70 -12.27
CA GLU A 76 -11.77 -6.91 -13.26
C GLU A 76 -12.52 -8.23 -13.04
N LEU A 77 -11.85 -9.25 -12.51
CA LEU A 77 -12.45 -10.51 -12.07
C LEU A 77 -13.14 -10.43 -10.70
N GLY A 78 -13.29 -9.22 -10.15
CA GLY A 78 -13.94 -8.99 -8.86
C GLY A 78 -13.13 -9.45 -7.64
N LYS A 79 -11.81 -9.65 -7.79
CA LYS A 79 -10.95 -10.02 -6.67
C LYS A 79 -10.44 -8.79 -5.95
N LYS A 80 -10.31 -8.88 -4.64
CA LYS A 80 -9.63 -7.84 -3.85
C LYS A 80 -8.12 -8.02 -3.98
N VAL A 81 -7.43 -7.03 -4.48
CA VAL A 81 -6.00 -7.12 -4.82
C VAL A 81 -5.20 -6.06 -4.08
N GLY A 82 -4.13 -6.50 -3.44
CA GLY A 82 -3.05 -5.66 -2.97
C GLY A 82 -1.83 -5.81 -3.88
N ILE A 83 -1.09 -4.73 -4.06
CA ILE A 83 0.19 -4.73 -4.77
C ILE A 83 1.24 -4.10 -3.87
N MET A 84 2.29 -4.83 -3.61
CA MET A 84 3.46 -4.37 -2.87
C MET A 84 4.63 -4.27 -3.84
N ASP A 85 5.07 -3.04 -4.12
CA ASP A 85 6.25 -2.76 -4.93
C ASP A 85 7.46 -2.66 -3.99
N SER A 86 8.27 -3.71 -3.96
CA SER A 86 9.48 -3.83 -3.13
C SER A 86 10.78 -3.58 -3.88
N ASP A 87 10.72 -3.16 -5.16
CA ASP A 87 11.89 -2.82 -5.95
C ASP A 87 12.39 -1.42 -5.59
N ILE A 88 13.44 -1.33 -4.76
CA ILE A 88 13.97 -0.06 -4.27
C ILE A 88 14.61 0.78 -5.37
N TRP A 89 15.19 0.13 -6.36
CA TRP A 89 15.94 0.80 -7.43
C TRP A 89 15.12 1.08 -8.68
N GLY A 90 13.93 0.47 -8.76
CA GLY A 90 13.10 0.50 -9.96
C GLY A 90 11.61 0.62 -9.67
N TYR A 91 11.24 1.17 -8.50
CA TYR A 91 9.83 1.36 -8.14
C TYR A 91 9.08 2.11 -9.25
N SER A 92 8.08 1.45 -9.81
CA SER A 92 7.36 1.99 -10.97
C SER A 92 5.86 1.69 -10.94
N VAL A 93 5.41 0.78 -10.09
CA VAL A 93 4.01 0.37 -9.98
C VAL A 93 3.06 1.55 -9.75
N PRO A 94 3.31 2.49 -8.81
CA PRO A 94 2.45 3.65 -8.63
C PRO A 94 2.31 4.51 -9.88
N LYS A 95 3.41 4.71 -10.62
CA LYS A 95 3.42 5.50 -11.86
C LYS A 95 2.66 4.80 -12.98
N ILE A 96 2.86 3.47 -13.15
CA ILE A 96 2.17 2.67 -14.16
C ILE A 96 0.66 2.70 -13.92
N LEU A 97 0.22 2.59 -12.67
CA LEU A 97 -1.18 2.58 -12.29
C LEU A 97 -1.80 3.98 -12.17
N GLY A 98 -1.02 5.05 -12.29
CA GLY A 98 -1.52 6.43 -12.18
C GLY A 98 -1.94 6.82 -10.77
N ALA A 99 -1.14 6.41 -9.76
CA ALA A 99 -1.39 6.78 -8.36
C ALA A 99 -1.42 8.31 -8.18
N LYS A 100 -2.50 8.81 -7.60
CA LYS A 100 -2.68 10.25 -7.34
C LYS A 100 -2.34 10.64 -5.90
N PHE A 101 -2.44 9.71 -4.98
CA PHE A 101 -2.33 9.97 -3.55
C PHE A 101 -1.38 8.99 -2.88
N PRO A 102 -0.53 9.48 -1.95
CA PRO A 102 0.36 8.62 -1.19
C PRO A 102 -0.42 7.80 -0.15
N PRO A 103 0.18 6.75 0.42
CA PRO A 103 -0.35 6.06 1.59
C PRO A 103 -0.46 7.01 2.79
N ILE A 104 -1.38 6.72 3.69
CA ILE A 104 -1.67 7.56 4.86
C ILE A 104 -1.34 6.78 6.12
N PRO A 105 -0.40 7.26 6.96
CA PRO A 105 -0.15 6.64 8.26
C PRO A 105 -1.34 6.90 9.20
N PHE A 106 -1.74 5.88 9.94
CA PHE A 106 -2.80 5.95 10.93
C PHE A 106 -2.45 5.06 12.13
N ASN A 107 -2.12 5.68 13.26
CA ASN A 107 -1.55 5.00 14.42
C ASN A 107 -0.30 4.19 13.99
N GLU A 108 -0.26 2.91 14.35
CA GLU A 108 0.80 1.97 13.97
C GLU A 108 0.52 1.26 12.64
N ARG A 109 -0.46 1.73 11.86
CA ARG A 109 -0.88 1.14 10.60
C ARG A 109 -0.70 2.11 9.44
N ILE A 110 -0.82 1.58 8.24
CA ILE A 110 -0.69 2.33 6.99
C ILE A 110 -1.90 2.03 6.10
N PHE A 111 -2.69 3.05 5.78
CA PHE A 111 -3.65 2.95 4.69
C PHE A 111 -2.88 2.96 3.37
N PRO A 112 -2.99 1.93 2.54
CA PRO A 112 -2.33 1.90 1.23
C PRO A 112 -2.90 2.97 0.30
N SER A 113 -2.11 3.37 -0.69
CA SER A 113 -2.60 4.16 -1.81
C SER A 113 -3.70 3.36 -2.54
N ARG A 114 -4.86 3.97 -2.76
CA ARG A 114 -5.95 3.32 -3.48
C ARG A 114 -6.02 3.82 -4.91
N ILE A 115 -5.93 2.90 -5.85
CA ILE A 115 -6.00 3.17 -7.29
C ILE A 115 -7.11 2.28 -7.85
N ASN A 116 -8.26 2.88 -8.18
CA ASN A 116 -9.51 2.14 -8.45
C ASN A 116 -9.85 1.25 -7.25
N ASN A 117 -9.88 -0.07 -7.40
CA ASN A 117 -10.08 -1.01 -6.28
C ASN A 117 -8.77 -1.68 -5.82
N LEU A 118 -7.64 -1.33 -6.43
CA LEU A 118 -6.32 -1.82 -6.02
C LEU A 118 -5.80 -1.07 -4.81
N ASN A 119 -5.25 -1.79 -3.85
CA ASN A 119 -4.48 -1.22 -2.76
C ASN A 119 -2.98 -1.37 -3.07
N VAL A 120 -2.26 -0.26 -3.09
CA VAL A 120 -0.86 -0.23 -3.52
C VAL A 120 0.01 0.39 -2.44
N ILE A 121 1.10 -0.29 -2.11
CA ILE A 121 2.20 0.24 -1.33
C ILE A 121 3.48 0.11 -2.15
N SER A 122 4.36 1.10 -2.09
CA SER A 122 5.63 1.07 -2.81
C SER A 122 6.73 1.72 -2.00
N MET A 123 7.94 1.27 -2.20
CA MET A 123 9.14 1.89 -1.66
C MET A 123 9.29 3.35 -2.10
N ASP A 124 8.73 3.74 -3.26
CA ASP A 124 8.69 5.12 -3.76
C ASP A 124 8.17 6.12 -2.71
N TYR A 125 7.20 5.73 -1.93
CA TYR A 125 6.58 6.61 -0.94
C TYR A 125 7.44 6.89 0.29
N PHE A 126 8.47 6.09 0.53
CA PHE A 126 9.31 6.15 1.73
C PHE A 126 10.74 6.59 1.43
N VAL A 127 11.11 6.63 0.16
CA VAL A 127 12.39 7.18 -0.31
C VAL A 127 12.19 8.67 -0.57
N LYS A 128 12.71 9.52 0.30
CA LYS A 128 12.73 10.96 0.01
C LYS A 128 13.63 11.21 -1.19
N GLN A 129 13.13 11.94 -2.17
CA GLN A 129 13.82 12.21 -3.44
C GLN A 129 15.19 12.87 -3.29
N ASP A 130 15.47 13.52 -2.16
CA ASP A 130 16.68 14.30 -1.93
C ASP A 130 17.67 13.66 -0.93
N GLU A 131 17.35 12.51 -0.35
CA GLU A 131 18.25 11.80 0.55
C GLU A 131 18.72 10.51 -0.12
N ALA A 132 20.03 10.41 -0.36
CA ALA A 132 20.69 9.15 -0.72
C ALA A 132 20.66 8.20 0.49
N VAL A 133 19.49 7.64 0.78
CA VAL A 133 19.34 6.63 1.83
C VAL A 133 20.02 5.36 1.33
N ILE A 134 21.15 5.03 1.93
CA ILE A 134 21.79 3.75 1.69
C ILE A 134 20.95 2.68 2.41
N TRP A 135 20.06 2.05 1.67
CA TRP A 135 19.27 0.93 2.15
C TRP A 135 20.21 -0.26 2.41
N ARG A 136 20.55 -0.44 3.66
CA ARG A 136 21.27 -1.66 4.09
C ARG A 136 20.27 -2.79 4.31
N GLY A 137 20.70 -4.03 4.11
CA GLY A 137 19.86 -5.22 4.22
C GLY A 137 18.88 -5.23 5.41
N PRO A 138 19.32 -4.92 6.66
CA PRO A 138 18.42 -4.87 7.80
C PRO A 138 17.29 -3.82 7.70
N MET A 139 17.56 -2.66 7.08
CA MET A 139 16.54 -1.61 6.88
C MET A 139 15.51 -2.04 5.84
N LEU A 140 15.97 -2.68 4.77
CA LEU A 140 15.08 -3.22 3.75
C LEU A 140 14.17 -4.30 4.32
N HIS A 141 14.73 -5.23 5.09
CA HIS A 141 13.97 -6.28 5.74
C HIS A 141 12.86 -5.69 6.62
N LYS A 142 13.20 -4.70 7.44
CA LYS A 142 12.23 -4.00 8.28
C LYS A 142 11.12 -3.31 7.47
N ALA A 143 11.48 -2.63 6.36
CA ALA A 143 10.48 -1.99 5.50
C ALA A 143 9.53 -2.99 4.84
N ILE A 144 10.05 -4.13 4.38
CA ILE A 144 9.22 -5.21 3.84
C ILE A 144 8.30 -5.79 4.91
N GLU A 145 8.82 -6.00 6.13
CA GLU A 145 8.02 -6.47 7.26
C GLU A 145 6.89 -5.47 7.59
N GLN A 146 7.19 -4.18 7.62
CA GLN A 146 6.19 -3.13 7.82
C GLN A 146 5.13 -3.17 6.70
N PHE A 147 5.52 -3.29 5.45
CA PHE A 147 4.57 -3.38 4.34
C PHE A 147 3.67 -4.60 4.42
N LEU A 148 4.20 -5.72 4.85
CA LEU A 148 3.40 -6.93 4.99
C LEU A 148 2.39 -6.83 6.15
N PHE A 149 2.80 -6.29 7.29
CA PHE A 149 2.03 -6.41 8.53
C PHE A 149 1.38 -5.10 9.01
N GLU A 150 1.98 -3.93 8.74
CA GLU A 150 1.42 -2.64 9.15
C GLU A 150 0.45 -2.05 8.12
N VAL A 151 0.56 -2.44 6.85
CA VAL A 151 -0.41 -2.00 5.83
C VAL A 151 -1.75 -2.68 6.06
N LEU A 152 -2.82 -1.88 6.04
CA LEU A 152 -4.20 -2.35 6.19
C LEU A 152 -4.66 -3.06 4.91
N TRP A 153 -4.29 -4.33 4.80
CA TRP A 153 -4.80 -5.21 3.77
C TRP A 153 -6.17 -5.77 4.19
N HIS A 154 -7.10 -5.86 3.26
CA HIS A 154 -8.38 -6.52 3.52
C HIS A 154 -8.22 -8.05 3.58
N ASP A 155 -9.16 -8.74 4.23
CA ASP A 155 -9.21 -10.20 4.21
C ASP A 155 -9.51 -10.76 2.80
N ASN A 156 -9.11 -11.99 2.57
CA ASN A 156 -9.25 -12.67 1.26
C ASN A 156 -8.60 -11.94 0.09
N TYR A 157 -7.42 -11.38 0.32
CA TYR A 157 -6.66 -10.65 -0.68
C TYR A 157 -5.79 -11.56 -1.54
N ILE A 158 -5.67 -11.18 -2.81
CA ILE A 158 -4.51 -11.56 -3.60
C ILE A 158 -3.48 -10.45 -3.37
N LEU A 159 -2.33 -10.80 -2.85
CA LEU A 159 -1.21 -9.88 -2.67
C LEU A 159 -0.15 -10.18 -3.73
N LEU A 160 0.01 -9.26 -4.67
CA LEU A 160 1.08 -9.30 -5.66
C LEU A 160 2.29 -8.57 -5.09
N ILE A 161 3.45 -9.22 -5.15
CA ILE A 161 4.72 -8.61 -4.70
C ILE A 161 5.61 -8.44 -5.92
N ASP A 162 5.85 -7.18 -6.30
CA ASP A 162 6.84 -6.82 -7.30
C ASP A 162 8.22 -6.84 -6.65
N MET A 163 8.98 -7.88 -6.91
CA MET A 163 10.27 -8.13 -6.26
C MET A 163 11.42 -7.42 -6.99
N PRO A 164 12.52 -7.07 -6.31
CA PRO A 164 13.71 -6.61 -6.99
C PRO A 164 14.21 -7.63 -8.01
N PRO A 165 14.88 -7.20 -9.08
CA PRO A 165 15.52 -8.11 -10.02
C PRO A 165 16.73 -8.80 -9.39
N GLY A 166 16.99 -10.04 -9.77
CA GLY A 166 18.14 -10.82 -9.30
C GLY A 166 17.85 -12.25 -8.96
#